data_fab1520eef5ecd71a5a4b45c76f10229
#
_entry.id   fab1520eef5ecd71a5a4b45c76f10229
#
_cell.length_a   1.000
_cell.length_b   1.000
_cell.length_c   1.000
_cell.angle_alpha   90.00
_cell.angle_beta   90.00
_cell.angle_gamma   90.00
#
_symmetry.space_group_name_H-M   'P 1'
#
loop_
_entity.id
_entity.type
_entity.pdbx_description
1 polymer ?
#
loop_
_entity_poly.entity_id
_entity_poly.type
_entity_poly.pdbx_seq_one_letter_code
_entity_poly.pdbx_strand_id
1 'polypeptide(L)'
;GVAVANPGKTTFLLGADGAQQEGDDAEAARLAAAQGINVKLIIDDNDVTIAGHPSEYLGGYSVQKTLEGHGIKTLVNDGEDIDALYANICEAIAPDGPIAIICKRPMAVGIDGLEGSCHGNDVIPTELAIKSLEKNGRQEAAAYLKAIEKPSHSYDFLGSSDELGSNRNVFGQAAVEVMGKMSDAERKEKVLVVDCDLEGSCGLNRIRKAYPEIFVSGGI
;
A
#
# COMPACT_ATOMS: atom_id res chain seq x y z
N GLY A 1 16.66 -7.87 -12.94
CA GLY A 1 16.98 -7.49 -14.33
C GLY A 1 18.02 -6.38 -14.38
N VAL A 2 17.73 -5.17 -13.87
CA VAL A 2 18.61 -3.98 -13.98
C VAL A 2 19.98 -4.22 -13.36
N ALA A 3 20.06 -4.76 -12.15
CA ALA A 3 21.33 -5.05 -11.48
C ALA A 3 22.17 -6.08 -12.25
N VAL A 4 21.56 -7.11 -12.79
CA VAL A 4 22.24 -8.13 -13.61
C VAL A 4 22.77 -7.55 -14.93
N ALA A 5 21.99 -6.65 -15.54
CA ALA A 5 22.39 -5.98 -16.79
C ALA A 5 23.48 -4.90 -16.59
N ASN A 6 23.79 -4.51 -15.36
CA ASN A 6 24.78 -3.48 -15.02
C ASN A 6 25.81 -4.00 -14.01
N PRO A 7 26.64 -4.97 -14.39
CA PRO A 7 27.64 -5.53 -13.49
C PRO A 7 28.63 -4.46 -13.01
N GLY A 8 29.02 -4.53 -11.74
CA GLY A 8 29.92 -3.56 -11.11
C GLY A 8 29.28 -2.23 -10.72
N LYS A 9 27.94 -2.10 -10.88
CA LYS A 9 27.19 -0.95 -10.39
C LYS A 9 26.26 -1.35 -9.25
N THR A 10 26.08 -0.45 -8.30
CA THR A 10 25.06 -0.61 -7.27
C THR A 10 23.70 -0.22 -7.85
N THR A 11 22.71 -1.09 -7.73
CA THR A 11 21.33 -0.82 -8.11
C THR A 11 20.50 -0.59 -6.86
N PHE A 12 19.81 0.54 -6.78
CA PHE A 12 18.82 0.79 -5.73
C PHE A 12 17.43 0.43 -6.23
N LEU A 13 16.66 -0.22 -5.35
CA LEU A 13 15.25 -0.53 -5.55
C LEU A 13 14.48 0.07 -4.38
N LEU A 14 13.50 0.93 -4.68
CA LEU A 14 12.56 1.46 -3.70
C LEU A 14 11.33 0.56 -3.68
N GLY A 15 10.94 0.09 -2.52
CA GLY A 15 9.81 -0.80 -2.31
C GLY A 15 8.98 -0.40 -1.10
N ALA A 16 7.93 -1.14 -0.85
CA ALA A 16 7.04 -0.99 0.29
C ALA A 16 6.78 -2.35 0.94
N ASP A 17 6.28 -2.36 2.18
CA ASP A 17 5.92 -3.56 2.92
C ASP A 17 4.85 -4.41 2.20
N GLY A 18 3.89 -3.77 1.51
CA GLY A 18 2.93 -4.46 0.66
C GLY A 18 3.59 -5.24 -0.47
N ALA A 19 4.54 -4.63 -1.19
CA ALA A 19 5.27 -5.31 -2.27
C ALA A 19 6.04 -6.54 -1.76
N GLN A 20 6.52 -6.52 -0.52
CA GLN A 20 7.23 -7.64 0.08
C GLN A 20 6.34 -8.86 0.39
N GLN A 21 5.03 -8.73 0.25
CA GLN A 21 4.07 -9.83 0.39
C GLN A 21 3.85 -10.57 -0.95
N GLU A 22 4.27 -9.96 -2.06
CA GLU A 22 4.12 -10.54 -3.40
C GLU A 22 5.10 -11.72 -3.62
N GLY A 23 4.64 -12.76 -4.33
CA GLY A 23 5.43 -13.94 -4.61
C GLY A 23 6.69 -13.64 -5.44
N ASP A 24 6.59 -12.72 -6.39
CA ASP A 24 7.69 -12.34 -7.28
C ASP A 24 8.83 -11.65 -6.52
N ASP A 25 8.52 -10.84 -5.49
CA ASP A 25 9.53 -10.23 -4.62
C ASP A 25 10.28 -11.27 -3.81
N ALA A 26 9.60 -12.30 -3.31
CA ALA A 26 10.22 -13.41 -2.61
C ALA A 26 11.16 -14.22 -3.52
N GLU A 27 10.76 -14.47 -4.77
CA GLU A 27 11.60 -15.16 -5.76
C GLU A 27 12.83 -14.33 -6.12
N ALA A 28 12.64 -13.04 -6.37
CA ALA A 28 13.73 -12.11 -6.70
C ALA A 28 14.71 -11.96 -5.53
N ALA A 29 14.24 -11.91 -4.29
CA ALA A 29 15.04 -11.84 -3.09
C ALA A 29 15.95 -13.09 -2.93
N ARG A 30 15.37 -14.29 -3.07
CA ARG A 30 16.13 -15.55 -3.04
C ARG A 30 17.19 -15.61 -4.13
N LEU A 31 16.85 -15.20 -5.35
CA LEU A 31 17.78 -15.18 -6.46
C LEU A 31 18.91 -14.18 -6.23
N ALA A 32 18.57 -12.98 -5.74
CA ALA A 32 19.57 -11.95 -5.44
C ALA A 32 20.58 -12.43 -4.38
N ALA A 33 20.09 -13.06 -3.31
CA ALA A 33 20.93 -13.64 -2.27
C ALA A 33 21.81 -14.77 -2.82
N ALA A 34 21.22 -15.73 -3.56
CA ALA A 34 21.95 -16.88 -4.08
C ALA A 34 23.04 -16.51 -5.09
N GLN A 35 22.87 -15.44 -5.87
CA GLN A 35 23.81 -14.99 -6.89
C GLN A 35 24.68 -13.80 -6.44
N GLY A 36 24.51 -13.30 -5.23
CA GLY A 36 25.25 -12.13 -4.74
C GLY A 36 25.02 -10.87 -5.57
N ILE A 37 23.79 -10.69 -6.08
CA ILE A 37 23.45 -9.56 -6.95
C ILE A 37 23.52 -8.26 -6.15
N ASN A 38 24.30 -7.27 -6.66
CA ASN A 38 24.49 -6.00 -5.99
C ASN A 38 23.25 -5.09 -6.13
N VAL A 39 22.21 -5.40 -5.35
CA VAL A 39 20.99 -4.62 -5.22
C VAL A 39 20.80 -4.17 -3.77
N LYS A 40 20.43 -2.90 -3.59
CA LYS A 40 20.08 -2.31 -2.29
C LYS A 40 18.60 -1.99 -2.29
N LEU A 41 17.86 -2.68 -1.43
CA LEU A 41 16.44 -2.45 -1.26
C LEU A 41 16.26 -1.38 -0.18
N ILE A 42 15.48 -0.35 -0.47
CA ILE A 42 15.03 0.63 0.52
C ILE A 42 13.52 0.45 0.63
N ILE A 43 13.06 -0.04 1.77
CA ILE A 43 11.68 -0.47 1.96
C ILE A 43 11.00 0.46 2.95
N ASP A 44 9.91 1.08 2.50
CA ASP A 44 8.98 1.80 3.36
C ASP A 44 8.08 0.79 4.07
N ASP A 45 8.38 0.52 5.34
CA ASP A 45 7.64 -0.40 6.21
C ASP A 45 6.70 0.44 7.09
N ASN A 46 5.54 0.79 6.55
CA ASN A 46 4.58 1.74 7.13
C ASN A 46 3.29 1.08 7.63
N ASP A 47 3.20 -0.24 7.56
CA ASP A 47 2.04 -1.05 7.95
C ASP A 47 0.75 -0.65 7.20
N VAL A 48 0.85 -0.19 5.95
CA VAL A 48 -0.31 0.21 5.15
C VAL A 48 -0.23 -0.35 3.74
N THR A 49 -1.26 -1.10 3.36
CA THR A 49 -1.54 -1.52 1.98
C THR A 49 -2.93 -1.06 1.56
N ILE A 50 -3.31 -1.31 0.31
CA ILE A 50 -4.68 -1.04 -0.15
C ILE A 50 -5.70 -1.90 0.63
N ALA A 51 -5.30 -3.10 1.08
CA ALA A 51 -6.15 -4.01 1.86
C ALA A 51 -6.36 -3.57 3.32
N GLY A 52 -5.50 -2.69 3.84
CA GLY A 52 -5.53 -2.25 5.24
C GLY A 52 -4.17 -2.34 5.92
N HIS A 53 -4.14 -2.75 7.16
CA HIS A 53 -2.91 -2.91 7.93
C HIS A 53 -2.42 -4.36 7.91
N PRO A 54 -1.24 -4.66 7.33
CA PRO A 54 -0.64 -6.00 7.38
C PRO A 54 -0.59 -6.60 8.78
N SER A 55 -0.32 -5.80 9.81
CA SER A 55 -0.32 -6.26 11.20
C SER A 55 -1.65 -6.84 11.67
N GLU A 56 -2.78 -6.45 11.06
CA GLU A 56 -4.12 -6.93 11.42
C GLU A 56 -4.50 -8.21 10.69
N TYR A 57 -4.16 -8.35 9.39
CA TYR A 57 -4.57 -9.50 8.59
C TYR A 57 -3.47 -10.56 8.40
N LEU A 58 -2.19 -10.24 8.62
CA LEU A 58 -1.06 -11.18 8.59
C LEU A 58 -0.36 -11.23 9.95
N GLY A 59 -1.03 -11.78 10.95
CA GLY A 59 -0.48 -11.87 12.31
C GLY A 59 0.89 -12.56 12.36
N GLY A 60 1.91 -11.83 12.83
CA GLY A 60 3.27 -12.32 12.95
C GLY A 60 4.15 -12.16 11.70
N TYR A 61 3.63 -11.60 10.62
CA TYR A 61 4.43 -11.23 9.45
C TYR A 61 5.46 -10.15 9.80
N SER A 62 6.63 -10.23 9.17
CA SER A 62 7.70 -9.25 9.34
C SER A 62 8.54 -9.19 8.08
N VAL A 63 8.58 -8.03 7.45
CA VAL A 63 9.44 -7.74 6.29
C VAL A 63 10.89 -8.12 6.58
N GLN A 64 11.40 -7.72 7.75
CA GLN A 64 12.76 -8.03 8.18
C GLN A 64 13.03 -9.53 8.20
N LYS A 65 12.20 -10.29 8.94
CA LYS A 65 12.40 -11.76 9.09
C LYS A 65 12.25 -12.49 7.75
N THR A 66 11.36 -12.01 6.89
CA THR A 66 11.15 -12.58 5.56
C THR A 66 12.41 -12.41 4.71
N LEU A 67 12.98 -11.22 4.63
CA LEU A 67 14.20 -10.95 3.86
C LEU A 67 15.42 -11.66 4.44
N GLU A 68 15.58 -11.68 5.76
CA GLU A 68 16.63 -12.47 6.44
C GLU A 68 16.49 -13.97 6.16
N GLY A 69 15.24 -14.49 6.13
CA GLY A 69 14.96 -15.86 5.75
C GLY A 69 15.33 -16.20 4.30
N HIS A 70 15.35 -15.22 3.42
CA HIS A 70 15.85 -15.34 2.04
C HIS A 70 17.37 -15.15 1.92
N GLY A 71 18.07 -14.84 3.02
CA GLY A 71 19.52 -14.64 3.07
C GLY A 71 19.98 -13.22 2.78
N ILE A 72 19.08 -12.24 2.86
CA ILE A 72 19.40 -10.82 2.67
C ILE A 72 19.72 -10.19 4.03
N LYS A 73 20.89 -9.53 4.16
CA LYS A 73 21.22 -8.72 5.32
C LYS A 73 20.25 -7.53 5.41
N THR A 74 19.71 -7.27 6.60
CA THR A 74 18.81 -6.13 6.85
C THR A 74 19.46 -5.08 7.75
N LEU A 75 19.17 -3.81 7.48
CA LEU A 75 19.45 -2.64 8.31
C LEU A 75 18.11 -1.96 8.60
N VAL A 76 17.76 -1.78 9.86
CA VAL A 76 16.47 -1.22 10.27
C VAL A 76 16.67 0.12 10.93
N ASN A 77 15.87 1.12 10.56
CA ASN A 77 15.88 2.45 11.17
C ASN A 77 14.46 3.01 11.31
N ASP A 78 14.32 4.05 12.11
CA ASP A 78 13.19 4.95 12.06
C ASP A 78 13.20 5.67 10.70
N GLY A 79 12.12 5.54 9.93
CA GLY A 79 12.02 6.11 8.58
C GLY A 79 11.98 7.65 8.56
N GLU A 80 11.70 8.29 9.70
CA GLU A 80 11.74 9.74 9.85
C GLU A 80 13.11 10.26 10.33
N ASP A 81 14.04 9.37 10.71
CA ASP A 81 15.42 9.72 11.05
C ASP A 81 16.32 9.71 9.81
N ILE A 82 16.51 10.90 9.23
CA ILE A 82 17.30 11.07 7.99
C ILE A 82 18.79 10.74 8.19
N ASP A 83 19.32 10.97 9.39
CA ASP A 83 20.74 10.71 9.71
C ASP A 83 20.95 9.19 9.82
N ALA A 84 20.05 8.47 10.47
CA ALA A 84 20.07 7.01 10.52
C ALA A 84 19.90 6.39 9.13
N LEU A 85 18.99 6.90 8.31
CA LEU A 85 18.81 6.45 6.93
C LEU A 85 20.08 6.68 6.10
N TYR A 86 20.69 7.85 6.20
CA TYR A 86 21.94 8.14 5.51
C TYR A 86 23.07 7.20 5.93
N ALA A 87 23.24 6.96 7.22
CA ALA A 87 24.24 6.03 7.75
C ALA A 87 24.02 4.60 7.21
N ASN A 88 22.78 4.11 7.22
CA ASN A 88 22.42 2.79 6.68
C ASN A 88 22.67 2.70 5.16
N ILE A 89 22.39 3.75 4.40
CA ILE A 89 22.72 3.80 2.96
C ILE A 89 24.23 3.70 2.75
N CYS A 90 25.04 4.46 3.49
CA CYS A 90 26.49 4.40 3.42
C CYS A 90 27.02 3.00 3.79
N GLU A 91 26.48 2.37 4.84
CA GLU A 91 26.84 1.00 5.20
C GLU A 91 26.44 0.00 4.10
N ALA A 92 25.26 0.16 3.51
CA ALA A 92 24.77 -0.75 2.48
C ALA A 92 25.56 -0.69 1.17
N ILE A 93 26.08 0.47 0.79
CA ILE A 93 26.84 0.65 -0.46
C ILE A 93 28.23 -0.01 -0.38
N ALA A 94 28.85 -0.05 0.79
CA ALA A 94 30.23 -0.48 0.96
C ALA A 94 30.49 -1.94 0.51
N PRO A 95 29.69 -2.96 0.90
CA PRO A 95 29.86 -4.32 0.42
C PRO A 95 29.05 -4.60 -0.86
N ASP A 96 29.57 -5.50 -1.69
CA ASP A 96 28.79 -6.09 -2.77
C ASP A 96 27.68 -7.03 -2.23
N GLY A 97 26.69 -7.30 -3.08
CA GLY A 97 25.56 -8.18 -2.75
C GLY A 97 24.31 -7.46 -2.30
N PRO A 98 23.23 -8.22 -2.03
CA PRO A 98 21.94 -7.65 -1.67
C PRO A 98 21.91 -7.26 -0.18
N ILE A 99 21.44 -6.04 0.07
CA ILE A 99 21.17 -5.54 1.43
C ILE A 99 19.84 -4.80 1.39
N ALA A 100 19.01 -4.98 2.42
CA ALA A 100 17.78 -4.25 2.59
C ALA A 100 17.87 -3.25 3.74
N ILE A 101 17.45 -2.02 3.48
CA ILE A 101 17.25 -0.97 4.47
C ILE A 101 15.75 -0.85 4.69
N ILE A 102 15.30 -1.12 5.91
CA ILE A 102 13.88 -1.14 6.28
C ILE A 102 13.61 0.11 7.10
N CYS A 103 12.83 1.02 6.53
CA CYS A 103 12.45 2.29 7.13
C CYS A 103 11.09 2.14 7.78
N LYS A 104 11.05 2.01 9.11
CA LYS A 104 9.80 1.89 9.86
C LYS A 104 9.25 3.27 10.17
N ARG A 105 8.03 3.54 9.71
CA ARG A 105 7.36 4.80 9.96
C ARG A 105 5.84 4.68 9.84
N PRO A 106 5.05 5.53 10.48
CA PRO A 106 3.63 5.59 10.19
C PRO A 106 3.38 6.22 8.81
N MET A 107 2.29 5.84 8.16
CA MET A 107 1.82 6.50 6.94
C MET A 107 1.40 7.95 7.24
N ALA A 108 1.63 8.87 6.31
CA ALA A 108 1.18 10.27 6.36
C ALA A 108 1.60 11.03 7.64
N VAL A 109 2.86 10.89 8.05
CA VAL A 109 3.43 11.52 9.24
C VAL A 109 3.10 13.01 9.31
N GLY A 110 2.65 13.49 10.48
CA GLY A 110 2.37 14.89 10.77
C GLY A 110 1.07 15.43 10.19
N ILE A 111 0.24 14.61 9.54
CA ILE A 111 -1.07 15.01 9.03
C ILE A 111 -2.16 14.54 9.99
N ASP A 112 -2.67 15.46 10.80
CA ASP A 112 -3.69 15.17 11.79
C ASP A 112 -4.91 14.45 11.19
N GLY A 113 -5.24 13.29 11.75
CA GLY A 113 -6.36 12.46 11.30
C GLY A 113 -6.08 11.53 10.12
N LEU A 114 -4.86 11.57 9.55
CA LEU A 114 -4.41 10.62 8.51
C LEU A 114 -3.16 9.86 8.91
N GLU A 115 -2.42 10.33 9.91
CA GLU A 115 -1.21 9.65 10.38
C GLU A 115 -1.53 8.22 10.85
N GLY A 116 -0.81 7.25 10.29
CA GLY A 116 -1.02 5.83 10.56
C GLY A 116 -2.30 5.23 9.95
N SER A 117 -3.08 6.00 9.20
CA SER A 117 -4.31 5.50 8.58
C SER A 117 -4.02 4.75 7.28
N CYS A 118 -4.78 3.67 7.02
CA CYS A 118 -4.74 2.98 5.72
C CYS A 118 -5.22 3.86 4.55
N HIS A 119 -5.83 5.02 4.85
CA HIS A 119 -6.18 6.05 3.87
C HIS A 119 -5.15 7.18 3.77
N GLY A 120 -4.02 7.07 4.47
CA GLY A 120 -2.96 8.07 4.45
C GLY A 120 -2.25 8.23 3.10
N ASN A 121 -2.40 7.27 2.20
CA ASN A 121 -1.93 7.30 0.82
C ASN A 121 -2.96 7.86 -0.18
N ASP A 122 -4.18 8.12 0.26
CA ASP A 122 -5.21 8.74 -0.57
C ASP A 122 -4.91 10.23 -0.82
N VAL A 123 -5.70 10.82 -1.70
CA VAL A 123 -5.63 12.28 -1.91
C VAL A 123 -6.05 12.99 -0.61
N ILE A 124 -5.14 13.76 -0.05
CA ILE A 124 -5.40 14.51 1.18
C ILE A 124 -6.54 15.50 0.94
N PRO A 125 -7.62 15.48 1.77
CA PRO A 125 -8.68 16.46 1.68
C PRO A 125 -8.14 17.89 1.79
N THR A 126 -8.58 18.78 0.89
CA THR A 126 -8.06 20.16 0.80
C THR A 126 -8.03 20.89 2.14
N GLU A 127 -9.06 20.69 2.96
CA GLU A 127 -9.17 21.33 4.28
C GLU A 127 -8.09 20.83 5.25
N LEU A 128 -7.79 19.53 5.24
CA LEU A 128 -6.71 18.95 6.06
C LEU A 128 -5.34 19.40 5.58
N ALA A 129 -5.13 19.47 4.26
CA ALA A 129 -3.90 19.99 3.68
C ALA A 129 -3.67 21.46 4.09
N ILE A 130 -4.70 22.30 4.02
CA ILE A 130 -4.62 23.70 4.46
C ILE A 130 -4.25 23.79 5.94
N LYS A 131 -4.94 23.05 6.81
CA LYS A 131 -4.64 23.01 8.25
C LYS A 131 -3.22 22.58 8.54
N SER A 132 -2.73 21.55 7.84
CA SER A 132 -1.36 21.07 7.99
C SER A 132 -0.34 22.13 7.57
N LEU A 133 -0.58 22.81 6.44
CA LEU A 133 0.29 23.90 5.98
C LEU A 133 0.34 25.04 6.97
N GLU A 134 -0.80 25.47 7.51
CA GLU A 134 -0.90 26.53 8.52
C GLU A 134 -0.17 26.16 9.81
N LYS A 135 -0.38 24.93 10.31
CA LYS A 135 0.30 24.38 11.50
C LYS A 135 1.82 24.40 11.34
N ASN A 136 2.31 24.12 10.14
CA ASN A 136 3.74 24.09 9.81
C ASN A 136 4.30 25.46 9.35
N GLY A 137 3.56 26.56 9.56
CA GLY A 137 4.01 27.92 9.24
C GLY A 137 4.08 28.23 7.74
N ARG A 138 3.49 27.39 6.87
CA ARG A 138 3.45 27.56 5.41
C ARG A 138 2.24 28.37 4.96
N GLN A 139 2.09 29.58 5.49
CA GLN A 139 0.91 30.43 5.29
C GLN A 139 0.67 30.80 3.82
N GLU A 140 1.73 31.07 3.06
CA GLU A 140 1.64 31.41 1.63
C GLU A 140 1.12 30.22 0.83
N ALA A 141 1.62 29.01 1.07
CA ALA A 141 1.13 27.80 0.41
C ALA A 141 -0.32 27.49 0.79
N ALA A 142 -0.71 27.70 2.05
CA ALA A 142 -2.09 27.53 2.50
C ALA A 142 -3.04 28.54 1.80
N ALA A 143 -2.62 29.81 1.67
CA ALA A 143 -3.39 30.82 0.97
C ALA A 143 -3.55 30.49 -0.52
N TYR A 144 -2.47 30.04 -1.16
CA TYR A 144 -2.51 29.58 -2.55
C TYR A 144 -3.52 28.43 -2.73
N LEU A 145 -3.45 27.40 -1.86
CA LEU A 145 -4.35 26.26 -1.94
C LEU A 145 -5.83 26.64 -1.72
N LYS A 146 -6.10 27.63 -0.85
CA LYS A 146 -7.46 28.18 -0.64
C LYS A 146 -8.00 28.92 -1.88
N ALA A 147 -7.11 29.54 -2.66
CA ALA A 147 -7.47 30.33 -3.84
C ALA A 147 -7.63 29.48 -5.12
N ILE A 148 -7.23 28.19 -5.09
CA ILE A 148 -7.38 27.32 -6.27
C ILE A 148 -8.86 27.01 -6.48
N GLU A 149 -9.37 27.44 -7.63
CA GLU A 149 -10.68 27.01 -8.10
C GLU A 149 -10.61 25.54 -8.54
N LYS A 150 -11.49 24.69 -7.98
CA LYS A 150 -11.59 23.32 -8.45
C LYS A 150 -12.11 23.32 -9.88
N PRO A 151 -11.40 22.70 -10.84
CA PRO A 151 -11.91 22.62 -12.20
C PRO A 151 -13.26 21.88 -12.19
N SER A 152 -14.28 22.51 -12.75
CA SER A 152 -15.55 21.84 -13.02
C SER A 152 -15.36 20.97 -14.25
N HIS A 153 -15.45 19.66 -14.10
CA HIS A 153 -15.49 18.75 -15.23
C HIS A 153 -16.94 18.50 -15.60
N SER A 154 -17.35 18.90 -16.80
CA SER A 154 -18.56 18.41 -17.41
C SER A 154 -18.22 17.17 -18.24
N TYR A 155 -19.00 16.11 -18.08
CA TYR A 155 -18.86 14.91 -18.89
C TYR A 155 -20.09 14.78 -19.81
N ASP A 156 -19.86 14.59 -21.08
CA ASP A 156 -20.92 14.16 -21.99
C ASP A 156 -21.13 12.67 -21.82
N PHE A 157 -22.30 12.28 -21.34
CA PHE A 157 -22.64 10.89 -21.16
C PHE A 157 -23.04 10.26 -22.49
N LEU A 158 -22.25 9.29 -22.94
CA LEU A 158 -22.49 8.54 -24.19
C LEU A 158 -22.99 7.09 -23.93
N GLY A 159 -23.42 6.80 -22.71
CA GLY A 159 -23.83 5.46 -22.29
C GLY A 159 -25.28 5.12 -22.67
N SER A 160 -25.73 3.97 -22.19
CA SER A 160 -27.06 3.39 -22.48
C SER A 160 -28.07 3.56 -21.32
N SER A 161 -27.72 4.25 -20.24
CA SER A 161 -28.61 4.51 -19.10
C SER A 161 -28.55 5.97 -18.66
N ASP A 162 -29.61 6.47 -18.07
CA ASP A 162 -29.70 7.84 -17.56
C ASP A 162 -28.96 8.04 -16.22
N GLU A 163 -28.50 6.94 -15.62
CA GLU A 163 -27.74 6.95 -14.36
C GLU A 163 -26.26 6.67 -14.60
N LEU A 164 -25.41 7.53 -14.04
CA LEU A 164 -23.96 7.36 -14.04
C LEU A 164 -23.54 6.64 -12.74
N GLY A 165 -22.77 5.57 -12.89
CA GLY A 165 -22.20 4.84 -11.77
C GLY A 165 -20.85 4.22 -12.11
N SER A 166 -19.97 4.08 -11.14
CA SER A 166 -18.75 3.31 -11.36
C SER A 166 -19.08 1.81 -11.41
N ASN A 167 -18.53 1.09 -12.39
CA ASN A 167 -18.76 -0.35 -12.56
C ASN A 167 -18.53 -1.16 -11.27
N ARG A 168 -17.48 -0.83 -10.51
CA ARG A 168 -17.18 -1.47 -9.22
C ARG A 168 -18.32 -1.33 -8.21
N ASN A 169 -18.89 -0.13 -8.10
CA ASN A 169 -19.98 0.13 -7.16
C ASN A 169 -21.27 -0.59 -7.58
N VAL A 170 -21.58 -0.57 -8.87
CA VAL A 170 -22.74 -1.27 -9.44
C VAL A 170 -22.60 -2.77 -9.26
N PHE A 171 -21.41 -3.32 -9.53
CA PHE A 171 -21.12 -4.75 -9.31
C PHE A 171 -21.30 -5.15 -7.85
N GLY A 172 -20.68 -4.42 -6.91
CA GLY A 172 -20.80 -4.71 -5.49
C GLY A 172 -22.25 -4.63 -4.98
N GLN A 173 -22.99 -3.64 -5.46
CA GLN A 173 -24.42 -3.49 -5.14
C GLN A 173 -25.24 -4.68 -5.65
N ALA A 174 -25.09 -5.03 -6.91
CA ALA A 174 -25.79 -6.16 -7.55
C ALA A 174 -25.48 -7.49 -6.86
N ALA A 175 -24.20 -7.69 -6.49
CA ALA A 175 -23.79 -8.89 -5.76
C ALA A 175 -24.46 -8.99 -4.40
N VAL A 176 -24.54 -7.89 -3.62
CA VAL A 176 -25.24 -7.84 -2.35
C VAL A 176 -26.74 -8.12 -2.52
N GLU A 177 -27.38 -7.55 -3.55
CA GLU A 177 -28.81 -7.77 -3.84
C GLU A 177 -29.11 -9.21 -4.22
N VAL A 178 -28.25 -9.86 -5.04
CA VAL A 178 -28.42 -11.26 -5.40
C VAL A 178 -28.26 -12.16 -4.19
N MET A 179 -27.23 -11.94 -3.37
CA MET A 179 -26.98 -12.71 -2.16
C MET A 179 -28.04 -12.47 -1.08
N GLY A 180 -28.66 -11.28 -1.07
CA GLY A 180 -29.79 -10.96 -0.18
C GLY A 180 -31.07 -11.76 -0.44
N LYS A 181 -31.18 -12.41 -1.62
CA LYS A 181 -32.28 -13.32 -1.95
C LYS A 181 -32.07 -14.74 -1.42
N MET A 182 -30.87 -15.04 -0.93
CA MET A 182 -30.51 -16.33 -0.33
C MET A 182 -30.77 -16.30 1.17
N SER A 183 -31.15 -17.43 1.75
CA SER A 183 -31.12 -17.60 3.20
C SER A 183 -29.70 -17.57 3.75
N ASP A 184 -29.52 -17.25 5.03
CA ASP A 184 -28.18 -17.24 5.66
C ASP A 184 -27.49 -18.60 5.56
N ALA A 185 -28.24 -19.69 5.73
CA ALA A 185 -27.70 -21.05 5.59
C ALA A 185 -27.23 -21.33 4.17
N GLU A 186 -28.05 -20.98 3.19
CA GLU A 186 -27.71 -21.18 1.77
C GLU A 186 -26.52 -20.33 1.34
N ARG A 187 -26.45 -19.07 1.80
CA ARG A 187 -25.33 -18.17 1.50
C ARG A 187 -24.02 -18.72 2.05
N LYS A 188 -24.01 -19.17 3.32
CA LYS A 188 -22.81 -19.77 3.95
C LYS A 188 -22.38 -21.08 3.30
N GLU A 189 -23.33 -21.85 2.77
CA GLU A 189 -23.01 -23.12 2.09
C GLU A 189 -22.46 -22.91 0.67
N LYS A 190 -23.00 -21.92 -0.05
CA LYS A 190 -22.77 -21.78 -1.49
C LYS A 190 -21.83 -20.65 -1.89
N VAL A 191 -21.55 -19.70 -1.01
CA VAL A 191 -20.80 -18.49 -1.34
C VAL A 191 -19.57 -18.33 -0.45
N LEU A 192 -18.42 -18.14 -1.06
CA LEU A 192 -17.20 -17.67 -0.43
C LEU A 192 -16.66 -16.51 -1.26
N VAL A 193 -16.42 -15.40 -0.61
CA VAL A 193 -15.79 -14.21 -1.23
C VAL A 193 -14.38 -14.09 -0.68
N VAL A 194 -13.40 -14.11 -1.58
CA VAL A 194 -11.99 -13.94 -1.21
C VAL A 194 -11.47 -12.72 -1.95
N ASP A 195 -10.80 -11.86 -1.23
CA ASP A 195 -10.08 -10.71 -1.79
C ASP A 195 -8.68 -10.68 -1.18
N CYS A 196 -7.69 -10.35 -2.02
CA CYS A 196 -6.31 -10.26 -1.56
C CYS A 196 -5.95 -8.82 -1.21
N ASP A 197 -6.21 -7.85 -2.12
CA ASP A 197 -5.72 -6.47 -1.96
C ASP A 197 -6.67 -5.39 -2.51
N LEU A 198 -7.58 -5.73 -3.41
CA LEU A 198 -8.32 -4.76 -4.21
C LEU A 198 -9.81 -4.62 -3.83
N GLU A 199 -10.16 -4.93 -2.60
CA GLU A 199 -11.54 -4.94 -2.10
C GLU A 199 -12.35 -3.69 -2.49
N GLY A 200 -11.79 -2.51 -2.25
CA GLY A 200 -12.41 -1.24 -2.62
C GLY A 200 -12.48 -1.03 -4.14
N SER A 201 -11.44 -1.43 -4.85
CA SER A 201 -11.35 -1.30 -6.31
C SER A 201 -12.26 -2.26 -7.06
N CYS A 202 -12.57 -3.40 -6.48
CA CYS A 202 -13.50 -4.40 -7.00
C CYS A 202 -14.93 -4.22 -6.50
N GLY A 203 -15.18 -3.32 -5.55
CA GLY A 203 -16.49 -3.11 -4.93
C GLY A 203 -16.91 -4.19 -3.93
N LEU A 204 -15.97 -5.07 -3.53
CA LEU A 204 -16.22 -6.19 -2.62
C LEU A 204 -16.42 -5.74 -1.16
N ASN A 205 -15.96 -4.53 -0.80
CA ASN A 205 -16.19 -3.91 0.50
C ASN A 205 -17.68 -3.83 0.88
N ARG A 206 -18.59 -3.75 -0.10
CA ARG A 206 -20.03 -3.79 0.11
C ARG A 206 -20.48 -5.17 0.58
N ILE A 207 -19.89 -6.23 0.01
CA ILE A 207 -20.18 -7.61 0.37
C ILE A 207 -19.65 -7.89 1.78
N ARG A 208 -18.42 -7.52 2.09
CA ARG A 208 -17.86 -7.65 3.44
C ARG A 208 -18.71 -6.96 4.50
N LYS A 209 -19.19 -5.76 4.19
CA LYS A 209 -20.07 -5.01 5.10
C LYS A 209 -21.43 -5.67 5.31
N ALA A 210 -22.01 -6.25 4.25
CA ALA A 210 -23.33 -6.85 4.33
C ALA A 210 -23.30 -8.30 4.88
N TYR A 211 -22.27 -9.06 4.54
CA TYR A 211 -22.15 -10.50 4.79
C TYR A 211 -20.73 -10.87 5.21
N PRO A 212 -20.23 -10.37 6.36
CA PRO A 212 -18.86 -10.60 6.80
C PRO A 212 -18.52 -12.09 7.02
N GLU A 213 -19.53 -12.92 7.28
CA GLU A 213 -19.37 -14.35 7.55
C GLU A 213 -18.98 -15.20 6.34
N ILE A 214 -19.10 -14.66 5.13
CA ILE A 214 -18.69 -15.33 3.88
C ILE A 214 -17.49 -14.65 3.23
N PHE A 215 -16.89 -13.67 3.90
CA PHE A 215 -15.78 -12.90 3.36
C PHE A 215 -14.45 -13.28 4.02
N VAL A 216 -13.44 -13.50 3.20
CA VAL A 216 -12.06 -13.79 3.66
C VAL A 216 -11.13 -12.81 2.97
N SER A 217 -10.32 -12.10 3.76
CA SER A 217 -9.18 -11.37 3.23
C SER A 217 -7.98 -12.32 3.17
N GLY A 218 -7.44 -12.49 1.97
CA GLY A 218 -6.30 -13.39 1.74
C GLY A 218 -4.95 -12.72 1.98
N GLY A 219 -4.92 -11.39 2.13
CA GLY A 219 -3.67 -10.62 2.05
C GLY A 219 -3.10 -10.61 0.63
N ILE A 220 -1.96 -10.00 0.46
CA ILE A 220 -1.23 -9.97 -0.81
C ILE A 220 -0.39 -11.24 -0.97
#